data_85a700c79ef8dddd33d1476ab7e95dee
#
_entry.id   85a700c79ef8dddd33d1476ab7e95dee
#
_cell.length_a   1.000
_cell.length_b   1.000
_cell.length_c   1.000
_cell.angle_alpha   90.00
_cell.angle_beta   90.00
_cell.angle_gamma   90.00
#
_symmetry.space_group_name_H-M   'P 1'
#
loop_
_entity.id
_entity.type
_entity.pdbx_description
1 polymer ?
#
loop_
_entity_poly.entity_id
_entity_poly.type
_entity_poly.pdbx_seq_one_letter_code
_entity_poly.pdbx_strand_id
1 'polypeptide(L)'
;MAEQKNSMPPRRPGGPGHGPRSHGYQRPQDLRGTVKKLLHYVGRYKGLLVLVAICLLLSSVGSVASSYFLKPAINDYILPGDFAGLLKLLVLMGLVFVLSALCSYVYARIMVRVSQRTVAALRQDLFDKLQELPLRYFDTHLSGDLMSRFTNDIDTVSEMINNSFANVLSNSLTFLCTIGMLLYLNWALTLITFAFLGLMLLVVKVIGGRSRVSFQRQQAALGDLNGYIEEMIEGQKVIKVFHHEQQAIDQFSARNDTYQTAATMAQTYAGSMMPATANLSRINYAVTCCVGGLLAMGGVFDIGSLGAYLLYVKQVSQPVSQISQQVNTILAAMAGAERIFAVMEAQPEEDEGQTTIVRVEKHGDTLTEVPQRTGHWAWKKPDGSLTELRGDVRFDHVTFGYDPDKAVLHDISLFAEPGQKIAFVGSTGAGKTTITNLINRFYDIQQGTITYDGIDVREIRKNSLRKSLGIVLQDTHLFTGTIADNIRYGKLDATDEQVRAAAKLANADTFIRHLPQGYDTVITGDGGSLSQGERQLLAIARAAVSDPPVLILDEATSSIDTRTEKLIEQGMDSLMEGRTVFVIAHRLSTVRNAQAILVLEQGQIIERGNHKTLLTQKGKYYQLYTGQSELS
;
A
#
# COMPACT_ATOMS: atom_id res chain seq x y z
N MET A 1 24.03 -19.24 -53.24
CA MET A 1 22.95 -18.26 -53.25
C MET A 1 21.67 -18.95 -52.76
N ALA A 2 21.34 -18.82 -51.49
CA ALA A 2 20.03 -19.11 -50.90
C ALA A 2 20.06 -18.47 -49.52
N GLU A 3 19.20 -17.50 -49.31
CA GLU A 3 18.98 -16.77 -48.04
C GLU A 3 18.51 -17.69 -46.95
N GLN A 4 19.27 -17.82 -45.87
CA GLN A 4 18.81 -18.41 -44.63
C GLN A 4 17.98 -17.37 -43.83
N LYS A 5 16.64 -17.54 -43.84
CA LYS A 5 15.74 -16.88 -42.91
C LYS A 5 15.98 -17.42 -41.51
N ASN A 6 16.52 -16.59 -40.61
CA ASN A 6 16.59 -16.84 -39.19
C ASN A 6 15.15 -16.81 -38.59
N SER A 7 14.59 -17.98 -38.36
CA SER A 7 13.36 -18.13 -37.59
C SER A 7 13.70 -18.12 -36.09
N MET A 8 13.26 -17.09 -35.37
CA MET A 8 13.27 -17.09 -33.89
C MET A 8 12.43 -18.25 -33.34
N PRO A 9 12.92 -18.96 -32.32
CA PRO A 9 12.12 -19.99 -31.64
C PRO A 9 10.95 -19.35 -30.88
N PRO A 10 9.81 -20.07 -30.73
CA PRO A 10 8.63 -19.53 -30.05
C PRO A 10 8.93 -19.30 -28.55
N ARG A 11 8.53 -18.10 -28.07
CA ARG A 11 8.58 -17.74 -26.66
C ARG A 11 7.74 -18.75 -25.84
N ARG A 12 8.34 -19.42 -24.89
CA ARG A 12 7.63 -20.19 -23.84
C ARG A 12 6.81 -19.22 -22.99
N PRO A 13 5.58 -19.58 -22.59
CA PRO A 13 4.82 -18.77 -21.63
C PRO A 13 5.58 -18.77 -20.30
N GLY A 14 6.02 -17.58 -19.87
CA GLY A 14 6.65 -17.39 -18.56
C GLY A 14 5.64 -17.67 -17.46
N GLY A 15 6.02 -18.48 -16.48
CA GLY A 15 5.31 -18.61 -15.22
C GLY A 15 5.28 -17.26 -14.47
N PRO A 16 4.45 -17.11 -13.43
CA PRO A 16 4.31 -15.86 -12.70
C PRO A 16 5.59 -15.53 -11.93
N GLY A 17 6.44 -14.73 -12.53
CA GLY A 17 7.59 -14.15 -11.87
C GLY A 17 7.11 -13.04 -10.93
N HIS A 18 7.15 -13.29 -9.64
CA HIS A 18 6.89 -12.32 -8.58
C HIS A 18 8.18 -11.56 -8.24
N GLY A 19 8.61 -10.68 -9.14
CA GLY A 19 9.59 -9.65 -8.77
C GLY A 19 8.85 -8.32 -8.52
N PRO A 20 9.30 -7.48 -7.57
CA PRO A 20 8.75 -6.16 -7.40
C PRO A 20 8.88 -5.40 -8.72
N ARG A 21 7.78 -5.17 -9.40
CA ARG A 21 7.74 -4.33 -10.59
C ARG A 21 8.28 -2.97 -10.19
N SER A 22 9.50 -2.63 -10.62
CA SER A 22 10.03 -1.29 -10.50
C SER A 22 8.96 -0.36 -11.09
N HIS A 23 8.36 0.48 -10.26
CA HIS A 23 7.38 1.45 -10.68
C HIS A 23 8.12 2.49 -11.55
N GLY A 24 8.34 2.13 -12.82
CA GLY A 24 8.75 3.09 -13.83
C GLY A 24 7.73 4.23 -13.81
N TYR A 25 8.22 5.46 -13.92
CA TYR A 25 7.49 6.72 -13.92
C TYR A 25 6.21 6.62 -14.77
N GLN A 26 5.11 6.16 -14.19
CA GLN A 26 3.80 6.16 -14.83
C GLN A 26 3.28 7.59 -14.76
N ARG A 27 3.00 8.18 -15.91
CA ARG A 27 2.33 9.48 -15.94
C ARG A 27 0.92 9.29 -15.41
N PRO A 28 0.43 10.20 -14.55
CA PRO A 28 -0.96 10.15 -14.08
C PRO A 28 -1.91 10.20 -15.28
N GLN A 29 -2.93 9.35 -15.25
CA GLN A 29 -3.92 9.22 -16.33
C GLN A 29 -5.01 10.30 -16.22
N ASP A 30 -5.47 10.59 -14.97
CA ASP A 30 -6.43 11.65 -14.67
C ASP A 30 -5.84 12.71 -13.74
N LEU A 31 -5.05 13.61 -14.32
CA LEU A 31 -4.49 14.75 -13.57
C LEU A 31 -5.55 15.68 -12.99
N ARG A 32 -6.65 15.94 -13.73
CA ARG A 32 -7.67 16.92 -13.29
C ARG A 32 -8.48 16.38 -12.11
N GLY A 33 -8.91 15.13 -12.16
CA GLY A 33 -9.62 14.48 -11.07
C GLY A 33 -8.76 14.39 -9.82
N THR A 34 -7.51 13.95 -9.96
CA THR A 34 -6.54 13.82 -8.86
C THR A 34 -6.27 15.16 -8.18
N VAL A 35 -6.02 16.23 -8.95
CA VAL A 35 -5.82 17.58 -8.43
C VAL A 35 -7.07 18.07 -7.67
N LYS A 36 -8.27 17.87 -8.20
CA LYS A 36 -9.52 18.26 -7.54
C LYS A 36 -9.70 17.56 -6.19
N LYS A 37 -9.42 16.26 -6.13
CA LYS A 37 -9.49 15.47 -4.89
C LYS A 37 -8.46 15.97 -3.88
N LEU A 38 -7.22 16.18 -4.30
CA LEU A 38 -6.18 16.68 -3.42
C LEU A 38 -6.48 18.10 -2.92
N LEU A 39 -6.99 18.98 -3.78
CA LEU A 39 -7.44 20.31 -3.40
C LEU A 39 -8.59 20.29 -2.40
N HIS A 40 -9.42 19.24 -2.38
CA HIS A 40 -10.44 19.08 -1.35
C HIS A 40 -9.82 18.92 0.04
N TYR A 41 -8.76 18.10 0.18
CA TYR A 41 -8.05 17.92 1.45
C TYR A 41 -7.31 19.18 1.88
N VAL A 42 -6.53 19.78 0.98
CA VAL A 42 -5.74 20.99 1.25
C VAL A 42 -6.66 22.20 1.45
N GLY A 43 -7.79 22.26 0.76
CA GLY A 43 -8.78 23.32 0.82
C GLY A 43 -9.46 23.49 2.19
N ARG A 44 -9.40 22.49 3.06
CA ARG A 44 -9.82 22.63 4.46
C ARG A 44 -9.04 23.71 5.21
N TYR A 45 -7.84 24.06 4.71
CA TYR A 45 -6.94 25.05 5.31
C TYR A 45 -6.84 26.35 4.51
N LYS A 46 -7.89 26.71 3.73
CA LYS A 46 -7.90 27.88 2.81
C LYS A 46 -7.41 29.18 3.45
N GLY A 47 -7.77 29.47 4.71
CA GLY A 47 -7.32 30.65 5.40
C GLY A 47 -5.80 30.70 5.63
N LEU A 48 -5.20 29.56 5.98
CA LEU A 48 -3.75 29.44 6.13
C LEU A 48 -3.04 29.55 4.77
N LEU A 49 -3.64 29.00 3.70
CA LEU A 49 -3.09 29.09 2.34
C LEU A 49 -3.09 30.52 1.80
N VAL A 50 -4.12 31.31 2.11
CA VAL A 50 -4.14 32.74 1.78
C VAL A 50 -3.01 33.49 2.50
N LEU A 51 -2.80 33.20 3.78
CA LEU A 51 -1.68 33.79 4.53
C LEU A 51 -0.32 33.36 3.93
N VAL A 52 -0.18 32.11 3.53
CA VAL A 52 1.02 31.62 2.81
C VAL A 52 1.23 32.39 1.51
N ALA A 53 0.18 32.58 0.70
CA ALA A 53 0.28 33.32 -0.56
C ALA A 53 0.72 34.80 -0.32
N ILE A 54 0.20 35.44 0.70
CA ILE A 54 0.61 36.82 1.09
C ILE A 54 2.08 36.83 1.53
N CYS A 55 2.50 35.88 2.39
CA CYS A 55 3.89 35.77 2.85
C CYS A 55 4.86 35.47 1.69
N LEU A 56 4.48 34.60 0.75
CA LEU A 56 5.27 34.32 -0.45
C LEU A 56 5.42 35.56 -1.34
N LEU A 57 4.35 36.29 -1.55
CA LEU A 57 4.37 37.54 -2.33
C LEU A 57 5.28 38.58 -1.68
N LEU A 58 5.13 38.83 -0.38
CA LEU A 58 5.96 39.78 0.36
C LEU A 58 7.45 39.36 0.36
N SER A 59 7.72 38.08 0.56
CA SER A 59 9.09 37.55 0.52
C SER A 59 9.72 37.66 -0.88
N SER A 60 8.96 37.35 -1.95
CA SER A 60 9.44 37.48 -3.33
C SER A 60 9.69 38.92 -3.72
N VAL A 61 8.77 39.83 -3.39
CA VAL A 61 8.93 41.29 -3.63
C VAL A 61 10.11 41.84 -2.83
N GLY A 62 10.26 41.44 -1.55
CA GLY A 62 11.40 41.83 -0.72
C GLY A 62 12.75 41.37 -1.29
N SER A 63 12.81 40.15 -1.81
CA SER A 63 14.02 39.59 -2.47
C SER A 63 14.39 40.40 -3.72
N VAL A 64 13.41 40.75 -4.55
CA VAL A 64 13.64 41.56 -5.77
C VAL A 64 13.97 43.02 -5.42
N ALA A 65 13.24 43.63 -4.46
CA ALA A 65 13.51 44.99 -4.01
C ALA A 65 14.92 45.17 -3.43
N SER A 66 15.46 44.13 -2.78
CA SER A 66 16.81 44.17 -2.23
C SER A 66 17.89 44.44 -3.29
N SER A 67 17.72 43.87 -4.50
CA SER A 67 18.64 44.12 -5.63
C SER A 67 18.45 45.54 -6.20
N TYR A 68 17.24 46.09 -6.15
CA TYR A 68 16.97 47.47 -6.60
C TYR A 68 17.63 48.53 -5.73
N PHE A 69 17.72 48.31 -4.41
CA PHE A 69 18.34 49.25 -3.49
C PHE A 69 19.78 49.61 -3.82
N LEU A 70 20.46 48.75 -4.61
CA LEU A 70 21.82 49.04 -5.06
C LEU A 70 21.86 50.31 -5.95
N LYS A 71 20.79 50.57 -6.75
CA LYS A 71 20.72 51.76 -7.59
C LYS A 71 20.76 53.06 -6.77
N PRO A 72 19.80 53.32 -5.86
CA PRO A 72 19.86 54.56 -5.04
C PRO A 72 21.09 54.58 -4.12
N ALA A 73 21.56 53.43 -3.62
CA ALA A 73 22.77 53.39 -2.80
C ALA A 73 23.97 53.97 -3.52
N ILE A 74 24.17 53.61 -4.79
CA ILE A 74 25.32 54.12 -5.58
C ILE A 74 25.06 55.55 -6.06
N ASN A 75 23.92 55.84 -6.70
CA ASN A 75 23.68 57.10 -7.40
C ASN A 75 23.37 58.27 -6.44
N ASP A 76 22.56 57.99 -5.39
CA ASP A 76 21.99 59.08 -4.58
C ASP A 76 22.82 59.31 -3.31
N TYR A 77 23.61 58.34 -2.85
CA TYR A 77 24.33 58.42 -1.59
C TYR A 77 25.85 58.22 -1.71
N ILE A 78 26.34 57.20 -2.45
CA ILE A 78 27.79 56.91 -2.53
C ILE A 78 28.47 57.94 -3.42
N LEU A 79 27.95 58.20 -4.62
CA LEU A 79 28.56 59.16 -5.56
C LEU A 79 28.55 60.61 -5.05
N PRO A 80 27.45 61.07 -4.38
CA PRO A 80 27.43 62.41 -3.80
C PRO A 80 28.16 62.47 -2.43
N GLY A 81 28.47 61.33 -1.78
CA GLY A 81 29.16 61.30 -0.49
C GLY A 81 28.24 61.53 0.73
N ASP A 82 26.92 61.29 0.60
CA ASP A 82 25.95 61.39 1.70
C ASP A 82 25.91 60.14 2.57
N PHE A 83 26.78 60.12 3.59
CA PHE A 83 26.85 59.01 4.54
C PHE A 83 25.59 58.88 5.40
N ALA A 84 24.92 60.00 5.75
CA ALA A 84 23.76 59.95 6.60
C ALA A 84 22.54 59.37 5.84
N GLY A 85 22.37 59.72 4.57
CA GLY A 85 21.39 59.14 3.69
C GLY A 85 21.63 57.65 3.43
N LEU A 86 22.90 57.27 3.19
CA LEU A 86 23.28 55.86 3.02
C LEU A 86 22.93 55.01 4.23
N LEU A 87 23.19 55.52 5.46
CA LEU A 87 22.85 54.79 6.68
C LEU A 87 21.33 54.54 6.81
N LYS A 88 20.50 55.54 6.47
CA LYS A 88 19.04 55.41 6.46
C LYS A 88 18.60 54.34 5.45
N LEU A 89 19.17 54.34 4.26
CA LEU A 89 18.90 53.34 3.24
C LEU A 89 19.29 51.91 3.70
N LEU A 90 20.45 51.76 4.34
CA LEU A 90 20.91 50.47 4.89
C LEU A 90 19.97 49.96 5.99
N VAL A 91 19.47 50.82 6.87
CA VAL A 91 18.47 50.45 7.87
C VAL A 91 17.17 49.99 7.20
N LEU A 92 16.69 50.72 6.17
CA LEU A 92 15.51 50.34 5.40
C LEU A 92 15.71 48.96 4.72
N MET A 93 16.87 48.74 4.10
CA MET A 93 17.22 47.44 3.52
C MET A 93 17.20 46.35 4.58
N GLY A 94 17.78 46.60 5.76
CA GLY A 94 17.77 45.67 6.89
C GLY A 94 16.35 45.30 7.32
N LEU A 95 15.46 46.28 7.41
CA LEU A 95 14.04 46.04 7.74
C LEU A 95 13.33 45.17 6.68
N VAL A 96 13.56 45.46 5.40
CA VAL A 96 13.00 44.65 4.29
C VAL A 96 13.52 43.22 4.32
N PHE A 97 14.81 43.01 4.58
CA PHE A 97 15.38 41.68 4.72
C PHE A 97 14.80 40.89 5.91
N VAL A 98 14.69 41.55 7.08
CA VAL A 98 14.11 40.93 8.27
C VAL A 98 12.65 40.58 8.04
N LEU A 99 11.88 41.45 7.41
CA LEU A 99 10.47 41.18 7.06
C LEU A 99 10.36 40.02 6.06
N SER A 100 11.21 39.99 5.03
CA SER A 100 11.24 38.94 4.03
C SER A 100 11.62 37.59 4.67
N ALA A 101 12.62 37.55 5.56
CA ALA A 101 13.02 36.39 6.30
C ALA A 101 11.90 35.86 7.23
N LEU A 102 11.22 36.81 7.93
CA LEU A 102 10.09 36.45 8.79
C LEU A 102 8.93 35.88 7.98
N CYS A 103 8.57 36.49 6.86
CA CYS A 103 7.56 35.94 5.95
C CYS A 103 7.94 34.55 5.44
N SER A 104 9.22 34.33 5.07
CA SER A 104 9.74 33.04 4.64
C SER A 104 9.63 31.98 5.74
N TYR A 105 9.99 32.33 6.97
CA TYR A 105 9.85 31.44 8.11
C TYR A 105 8.38 31.08 8.39
N VAL A 106 7.48 32.09 8.37
CA VAL A 106 6.04 31.91 8.63
C VAL A 106 5.41 31.00 7.60
N TYR A 107 5.62 31.25 6.30
CA TYR A 107 5.02 30.42 5.28
C TYR A 107 5.55 28.98 5.34
N ALA A 108 6.87 28.77 5.53
CA ALA A 108 7.45 27.43 5.63
C ALA A 108 6.84 26.65 6.81
N ARG A 109 6.72 27.31 7.97
CA ARG A 109 6.11 26.69 9.16
C ARG A 109 4.62 26.33 8.96
N ILE A 110 3.87 27.18 8.25
CA ILE A 110 2.46 26.91 7.93
C ILE A 110 2.37 25.73 6.93
N MET A 111 3.21 25.72 5.89
CA MET A 111 3.19 24.67 4.87
C MET A 111 3.49 23.30 5.48
N VAL A 112 4.46 23.19 6.40
CA VAL A 112 4.73 21.94 7.14
C VAL A 112 3.47 21.49 7.90
N ARG A 113 2.76 22.40 8.60
CA ARG A 113 1.55 22.06 9.35
C ARG A 113 0.41 21.61 8.44
N VAL A 114 0.20 22.29 7.34
CA VAL A 114 -0.83 21.94 6.35
C VAL A 114 -0.52 20.60 5.72
N SER A 115 0.74 20.39 5.30
CA SER A 115 1.19 19.12 4.72
C SER A 115 0.97 17.96 5.68
N GLN A 116 1.48 18.02 6.92
CA GLN A 116 1.39 16.94 7.88
C GLN A 116 -0.06 16.62 8.29
N ARG A 117 -0.91 17.63 8.43
CA ARG A 117 -2.34 17.41 8.72
C ARG A 117 -3.08 16.79 7.53
N THR A 118 -2.75 17.20 6.32
CA THR A 118 -3.32 16.62 5.09
C THR A 118 -2.91 15.15 4.94
N VAL A 119 -1.63 14.87 5.16
CA VAL A 119 -1.09 13.50 5.12
C VAL A 119 -1.71 12.61 6.20
N ALA A 120 -1.86 13.12 7.43
CA ALA A 120 -2.51 12.37 8.49
C ALA A 120 -3.97 12.02 8.13
N ALA A 121 -4.72 12.98 7.56
CA ALA A 121 -6.08 12.71 7.10
C ALA A 121 -6.12 11.69 5.95
N LEU A 122 -5.21 11.82 4.96
CA LEU A 122 -5.10 10.85 3.86
C LEU A 122 -4.79 9.43 4.35
N ARG A 123 -3.85 9.29 5.31
CA ARG A 123 -3.52 7.99 5.90
C ARG A 123 -4.70 7.37 6.63
N GLN A 124 -5.43 8.19 7.40
CA GLN A 124 -6.60 7.74 8.13
C GLN A 124 -7.70 7.27 7.16
N ASP A 125 -8.09 8.11 6.21
CA ASP A 125 -9.14 7.80 5.25
C ASP A 125 -8.77 6.57 4.38
N LEU A 126 -7.48 6.42 4.01
CA LEU A 126 -6.98 5.25 3.29
C LEU A 126 -7.05 3.98 4.14
N PHE A 127 -6.69 4.07 5.44
CA PHE A 127 -6.73 2.92 6.34
C PHE A 127 -8.17 2.50 6.62
N ASP A 128 -9.05 3.46 6.89
CA ASP A 128 -10.48 3.21 7.12
C ASP A 128 -11.09 2.53 5.90
N LYS A 129 -10.75 3.03 4.71
CA LYS A 129 -11.22 2.42 3.45
C LYS A 129 -10.74 0.98 3.26
N LEU A 130 -9.49 0.67 3.61
CA LEU A 130 -8.99 -0.71 3.52
C LEU A 130 -9.80 -1.69 4.39
N GLN A 131 -10.32 -1.23 5.55
CA GLN A 131 -11.15 -2.08 6.41
C GLN A 131 -12.54 -2.38 5.81
N GLU A 132 -12.98 -1.57 4.85
CA GLU A 132 -14.27 -1.73 4.16
C GLU A 132 -14.17 -2.59 2.88
N LEU A 133 -12.96 -2.87 2.39
CA LEU A 133 -12.77 -3.57 1.14
C LEU A 133 -13.01 -5.08 1.27
N PRO A 134 -13.59 -5.72 0.23
CA PRO A 134 -13.80 -7.17 0.20
C PRO A 134 -12.47 -7.94 0.13
N LEU A 135 -12.46 -9.19 0.61
CA LEU A 135 -11.26 -10.04 0.59
C LEU A 135 -10.69 -10.20 -0.83
N ARG A 136 -11.54 -10.23 -1.86
CA ARG A 136 -11.13 -10.25 -3.27
C ARG A 136 -10.13 -9.15 -3.63
N TYR A 137 -10.25 -7.99 -3.01
CA TYR A 137 -9.33 -6.89 -3.26
C TYR A 137 -7.90 -7.24 -2.81
N PHE A 138 -7.77 -7.88 -1.64
CA PHE A 138 -6.47 -8.29 -1.09
C PHE A 138 -5.88 -9.49 -1.83
N ASP A 139 -6.71 -10.39 -2.34
CA ASP A 139 -6.26 -11.54 -3.14
C ASP A 139 -5.73 -11.13 -4.53
N THR A 140 -6.21 -10.00 -5.06
CA THR A 140 -5.80 -9.48 -6.37
C THR A 140 -4.69 -8.44 -6.31
N HIS A 141 -4.37 -7.90 -5.11
CA HIS A 141 -3.35 -6.88 -4.92
C HIS A 141 -2.27 -7.35 -3.94
N LEU A 142 -1.01 -7.18 -4.32
CA LEU A 142 0.11 -7.54 -3.46
C LEU A 142 0.16 -6.66 -2.21
N SER A 143 0.38 -7.24 -1.04
CA SER A 143 0.51 -6.50 0.22
C SER A 143 1.61 -5.44 0.17
N GLY A 144 2.72 -5.70 -0.55
CA GLY A 144 3.79 -4.73 -0.77
C GLY A 144 3.36 -3.50 -1.57
N ASP A 145 2.48 -3.67 -2.58
CA ASP A 145 1.93 -2.55 -3.34
C ASP A 145 1.01 -1.68 -2.47
N LEU A 146 0.20 -2.30 -1.64
CA LEU A 146 -0.66 -1.58 -0.69
C LEU A 146 0.17 -0.81 0.34
N MET A 147 1.20 -1.45 0.88
CA MET A 147 2.11 -0.81 1.84
C MET A 147 2.87 0.37 1.21
N SER A 148 3.29 0.26 -0.06
CA SER A 148 3.93 1.35 -0.79
C SER A 148 3.05 2.60 -0.91
N ARG A 149 1.71 2.45 -0.92
CA ARG A 149 0.78 3.59 -0.90
C ARG A 149 0.78 4.34 0.42
N PHE A 150 0.94 3.63 1.56
CA PHE A 150 1.05 4.25 2.88
C PHE A 150 2.40 4.92 3.14
N THR A 151 3.45 4.46 2.47
CA THR A 151 4.82 4.96 2.63
C THR A 151 5.19 5.88 1.46
N ASN A 152 5.69 5.34 0.37
CA ASN A 152 6.29 6.09 -0.72
C ASN A 152 5.35 7.09 -1.40
N ASP A 153 4.09 6.68 -1.68
CA ASP A 153 3.14 7.53 -2.38
C ASP A 153 2.69 8.70 -1.50
N ILE A 154 2.39 8.44 -0.23
CA ILE A 154 2.01 9.49 0.72
C ILE A 154 3.18 10.44 1.00
N ASP A 155 4.41 9.93 1.09
CA ASP A 155 5.59 10.76 1.33
C ASP A 155 5.90 11.68 0.13
N THR A 156 5.73 11.21 -1.10
CA THR A 156 5.85 12.06 -2.30
C THR A 156 4.76 13.13 -2.36
N VAL A 157 3.54 12.82 -1.97
CA VAL A 157 2.45 13.80 -1.83
C VAL A 157 2.77 14.82 -0.74
N SER A 158 3.31 14.37 0.40
CA SER A 158 3.77 15.25 1.49
C SER A 158 4.82 16.24 1.03
N GLU A 159 5.84 15.76 0.31
CA GLU A 159 6.91 16.58 -0.24
C GLU A 159 6.39 17.61 -1.25
N MET A 160 5.48 17.20 -2.13
CA MET A 160 4.85 18.10 -3.08
C MET A 160 4.09 19.24 -2.38
N ILE A 161 3.25 18.92 -1.40
CA ILE A 161 2.47 19.92 -0.66
C ILE A 161 3.42 20.84 0.13
N ASN A 162 4.41 20.27 0.84
CA ASN A 162 5.30 21.02 1.71
C ASN A 162 6.23 21.95 0.94
N ASN A 163 6.89 21.44 -0.11
CA ASN A 163 7.99 22.12 -0.78
C ASN A 163 7.65 22.54 -2.20
N SER A 164 7.12 21.64 -3.04
CA SER A 164 7.08 21.86 -4.47
C SER A 164 6.10 22.96 -4.86
N PHE A 165 4.92 22.99 -4.25
CA PHE A 165 3.90 24.00 -4.55
C PHE A 165 4.36 25.41 -4.16
N ALA A 166 4.89 25.57 -2.94
CA ALA A 166 5.38 26.86 -2.45
C ALA A 166 6.59 27.34 -3.28
N ASN A 167 7.51 26.43 -3.62
CA ASN A 167 8.70 26.74 -4.41
C ASN A 167 8.33 27.15 -5.85
N VAL A 168 7.41 26.44 -6.51
CA VAL A 168 6.98 26.83 -7.86
C VAL A 168 6.32 28.20 -7.85
N LEU A 169 5.45 28.48 -6.88
CA LEU A 169 4.78 29.77 -6.76
C LEU A 169 5.79 30.91 -6.47
N SER A 170 6.68 30.72 -5.49
CA SER A 170 7.71 31.70 -5.12
C SER A 170 8.66 31.97 -6.28
N ASN A 171 9.17 30.91 -6.92
CA ASN A 171 10.08 31.06 -8.07
C ASN A 171 9.40 31.73 -9.26
N SER A 172 8.13 31.42 -9.52
CA SER A 172 7.37 32.07 -10.60
C SER A 172 7.15 33.57 -10.31
N LEU A 173 6.80 33.92 -9.07
CA LEU A 173 6.66 35.33 -8.66
C LEU A 173 8.01 36.08 -8.76
N THR A 174 9.08 35.49 -8.23
CA THR A 174 10.42 36.07 -8.30
C THR A 174 10.87 36.25 -9.75
N PHE A 175 10.62 35.27 -10.61
CA PHE A 175 10.94 35.35 -12.04
C PHE A 175 10.19 36.48 -12.74
N LEU A 176 8.87 36.59 -12.54
CA LEU A 176 8.04 37.64 -13.12
C LEU A 176 8.45 39.04 -12.62
N CYS A 177 8.67 39.19 -11.32
CA CYS A 177 9.13 40.45 -10.74
C CYS A 177 10.52 40.83 -11.26
N THR A 178 11.45 39.88 -11.36
CA THR A 178 12.81 40.11 -11.89
C THR A 178 12.76 40.55 -13.36
N ILE A 179 11.94 39.91 -14.20
CA ILE A 179 11.76 40.34 -15.60
C ILE A 179 11.14 41.75 -15.65
N GLY A 180 10.14 42.05 -14.85
CA GLY A 180 9.56 43.39 -14.76
C GLY A 180 10.60 44.44 -14.42
N MET A 181 11.49 44.15 -13.47
CA MET A 181 12.57 45.08 -13.08
C MET A 181 13.65 45.22 -14.15
N LEU A 182 14.00 44.14 -14.87
CA LEU A 182 14.92 44.22 -16.00
C LEU A 182 14.38 45.13 -17.11
N LEU A 183 13.11 44.96 -17.47
CA LEU A 183 12.43 45.81 -18.46
C LEU A 183 12.35 47.29 -18.01
N TYR A 184 12.03 47.53 -16.71
CA TYR A 184 11.95 48.85 -16.12
C TYR A 184 13.31 49.58 -16.15
N LEU A 185 14.40 48.87 -15.85
CA LEU A 185 15.74 49.45 -15.80
C LEU A 185 16.29 49.73 -17.21
N ASN A 186 16.22 48.77 -18.13
CA ASN A 186 16.67 48.97 -19.53
C ASN A 186 16.12 47.88 -20.45
N TRP A 187 15.17 48.21 -21.30
CA TRP A 187 14.53 47.27 -22.22
C TRP A 187 15.49 46.70 -23.29
N ALA A 188 16.48 47.49 -23.75
CA ALA A 188 17.42 47.08 -24.79
C ALA A 188 18.38 45.98 -24.26
N LEU A 189 18.94 46.16 -23.05
CA LEU A 189 19.74 45.13 -22.40
C LEU A 189 18.91 43.87 -22.08
N THR A 190 17.60 44.04 -21.84
CA THR A 190 16.71 42.91 -21.56
C THR A 190 16.52 42.02 -22.78
N LEU A 191 16.60 42.52 -24.00
CA LEU A 191 16.61 41.69 -25.22
C LEU A 191 17.82 40.76 -25.27
N ILE A 192 18.99 41.21 -24.84
CA ILE A 192 20.19 40.35 -24.73
C ILE A 192 19.93 39.25 -23.68
N THR A 193 19.42 39.60 -22.53
CA THR A 193 19.07 38.63 -21.47
C THR A 193 18.05 37.61 -21.97
N PHE A 194 17.01 38.00 -22.71
CA PHE A 194 16.06 37.08 -23.33
C PHE A 194 16.66 36.14 -24.35
N ALA A 195 17.62 36.63 -25.17
CA ALA A 195 18.34 35.77 -26.10
C ALA A 195 19.13 34.67 -25.38
N PHE A 196 19.83 35.02 -24.29
CA PHE A 196 20.54 34.04 -23.45
C PHE A 196 19.58 33.12 -22.70
N LEU A 197 18.44 33.62 -22.22
CA LEU A 197 17.39 32.79 -21.60
C LEU A 197 16.82 31.77 -22.59
N GLY A 198 16.56 32.18 -23.84
CA GLY A 198 16.14 31.28 -24.92
C GLY A 198 17.19 30.19 -25.21
N LEU A 199 18.48 30.59 -25.29
CA LEU A 199 19.58 29.65 -25.46
C LEU A 199 19.70 28.68 -24.27
N MET A 200 19.49 29.17 -23.03
CA MET A 200 19.48 28.34 -21.83
C MET A 200 18.34 27.30 -21.88
N LEU A 201 17.12 27.71 -22.28
CA LEU A 201 16.00 26.79 -22.45
C LEU A 201 16.27 25.73 -23.53
N LEU A 202 16.93 26.10 -24.61
CA LEU A 202 17.37 25.14 -25.65
C LEU A 202 18.35 24.12 -25.08
N VAL A 203 19.36 24.56 -24.32
CA VAL A 203 20.36 23.69 -23.68
C VAL A 203 19.67 22.73 -22.68
N VAL A 204 18.77 23.24 -21.84
CA VAL A 204 17.99 22.44 -20.91
C VAL A 204 17.14 21.39 -21.65
N LYS A 205 16.50 21.77 -22.75
CA LYS A 205 15.70 20.84 -23.58
C LYS A 205 16.56 19.72 -24.18
N VAL A 206 17.74 20.06 -24.74
CA VAL A 206 18.63 19.08 -25.38
C VAL A 206 19.26 18.14 -24.36
N ILE A 207 19.88 18.68 -23.31
CA ILE A 207 20.52 17.87 -22.27
C ILE A 207 19.46 17.06 -21.49
N GLY A 208 18.34 17.68 -21.13
CA GLY A 208 17.25 17.01 -20.40
C GLY A 208 16.60 15.88 -21.21
N GLY A 209 16.46 16.05 -22.51
CA GLY A 209 15.99 14.98 -23.40
C GLY A 209 16.92 13.76 -23.41
N ARG A 210 18.25 13.99 -23.53
CA ARG A 210 19.26 12.92 -23.49
C ARG A 210 19.35 12.28 -22.09
N SER A 211 19.34 13.08 -21.05
CA SER A 211 19.31 12.64 -19.65
C SER A 211 18.14 11.70 -19.39
N ARG A 212 16.93 12.07 -19.84
CA ARG A 212 15.73 11.24 -19.67
C ARG A 212 15.89 9.85 -20.29
N VAL A 213 16.40 9.75 -21.53
CA VAL A 213 16.62 8.46 -22.19
C VAL A 213 17.65 7.63 -21.44
N SER A 214 18.74 8.28 -20.98
CA SER A 214 19.79 7.59 -20.21
C SER A 214 19.30 7.11 -18.86
N PHE A 215 18.47 7.89 -18.13
CA PHE A 215 17.83 7.45 -16.88
C PHE A 215 16.87 6.27 -17.09
N GLN A 216 16.13 6.23 -18.21
CA GLN A 216 15.30 5.07 -18.54
C GLN A 216 16.13 3.80 -18.73
N ARG A 217 17.29 3.90 -19.40
CA ARG A 217 18.22 2.77 -19.57
C ARG A 217 18.83 2.35 -18.25
N GLN A 218 19.26 3.31 -17.42
CA GLN A 218 19.76 3.04 -16.07
C GLN A 218 18.73 2.29 -15.24
N GLN A 219 17.46 2.74 -15.26
CA GLN A 219 16.40 2.12 -14.47
C GLN A 219 16.08 0.70 -14.94
N ALA A 220 16.12 0.46 -16.26
CA ALA A 220 15.95 -0.88 -16.81
C ALA A 220 17.09 -1.83 -16.38
N ALA A 221 18.35 -1.36 -16.47
CA ALA A 221 19.51 -2.13 -16.04
C ALA A 221 19.51 -2.41 -14.52
N LEU A 222 19.07 -1.43 -13.70
CA LEU A 222 18.90 -1.60 -12.25
C LEU A 222 17.83 -2.64 -11.93
N GLY A 223 16.72 -2.62 -12.67
CA GLY A 223 15.66 -3.62 -12.51
C GLY A 223 16.13 -5.04 -12.82
N ASP A 224 16.90 -5.23 -13.90
CA ASP A 224 17.49 -6.53 -14.25
C ASP A 224 18.49 -7.00 -13.17
N LEU A 225 19.35 -6.10 -12.71
CA LEU A 225 20.32 -6.39 -11.65
C LEU A 225 19.64 -6.78 -10.33
N ASN A 226 18.62 -6.02 -9.91
CA ASN A 226 17.89 -6.30 -8.67
C ASN A 226 17.13 -7.62 -8.75
N GLY A 227 16.48 -7.92 -9.88
CA GLY A 227 15.81 -9.21 -10.08
C GLY A 227 16.78 -10.38 -10.00
N TYR A 228 17.99 -10.22 -10.55
CA TYR A 228 19.03 -11.23 -10.43
C TYR A 228 19.52 -11.41 -8.98
N ILE A 229 19.70 -10.30 -8.24
CA ILE A 229 20.10 -10.35 -6.82
C ILE A 229 19.04 -11.10 -5.99
N GLU A 230 17.77 -10.78 -6.18
CA GLU A 230 16.64 -11.43 -5.49
C GLU A 230 16.63 -12.94 -5.76
N GLU A 231 16.72 -13.34 -7.03
CA GLU A 231 16.81 -14.76 -7.44
C GLU A 231 17.99 -15.47 -6.79
N MET A 232 19.18 -14.84 -6.77
CA MET A 232 20.37 -15.45 -6.15
C MET A 232 20.28 -15.56 -4.64
N ILE A 233 19.65 -14.58 -3.95
CA ILE A 233 19.44 -14.63 -2.50
C ILE A 233 18.45 -15.74 -2.15
N GLU A 234 17.32 -15.83 -2.85
CA GLU A 234 16.34 -16.91 -2.65
C GLU A 234 16.92 -18.28 -2.96
N GLY A 235 17.69 -18.38 -4.06
CA GLY A 235 18.36 -19.60 -4.49
C GLY A 235 19.66 -19.93 -3.78
N GLN A 236 20.08 -19.19 -2.76
CA GLN A 236 21.42 -19.31 -2.16
C GLN A 236 21.76 -20.73 -1.66
N LYS A 237 20.78 -21.47 -1.11
CA LYS A 237 20.98 -22.87 -0.70
C LYS A 237 21.31 -23.77 -1.88
N VAL A 238 20.64 -23.56 -3.01
CA VAL A 238 20.85 -24.33 -4.25
C VAL A 238 22.24 -24.03 -4.82
N ILE A 239 22.60 -22.75 -4.90
CA ILE A 239 23.93 -22.31 -5.37
C ILE A 239 25.04 -23.00 -4.56
N LYS A 240 24.91 -23.03 -3.23
CA LYS A 240 25.87 -23.64 -2.32
C LYS A 240 25.99 -25.14 -2.49
N VAL A 241 24.85 -25.84 -2.62
CA VAL A 241 24.84 -27.32 -2.77
C VAL A 241 25.47 -27.77 -4.09
N PHE A 242 25.25 -26.97 -5.16
CA PHE A 242 25.77 -27.31 -6.50
C PHE A 242 27.09 -26.62 -6.85
N HIS A 243 27.69 -25.84 -5.93
CA HIS A 243 28.96 -25.12 -6.12
C HIS A 243 28.99 -24.19 -7.34
N HIS A 244 27.90 -23.44 -7.56
CA HIS A 244 27.76 -22.52 -8.69
C HIS A 244 28.06 -21.07 -8.33
N GLU A 245 28.77 -20.79 -7.23
CA GLU A 245 29.07 -19.42 -6.75
C GLU A 245 29.83 -18.61 -7.79
N GLN A 246 30.84 -19.18 -8.43
CA GLN A 246 31.62 -18.46 -9.43
C GLN A 246 30.79 -18.06 -10.63
N GLN A 247 29.93 -18.93 -11.11
CA GLN A 247 29.02 -18.61 -12.22
C GLN A 247 28.03 -17.50 -11.84
N ALA A 248 27.52 -17.51 -10.60
CA ALA A 248 26.65 -16.46 -10.10
C ALA A 248 27.39 -15.11 -10.02
N ILE A 249 28.64 -15.10 -9.55
CA ILE A 249 29.51 -13.91 -9.49
C ILE A 249 29.78 -13.35 -10.89
N ASP A 250 30.11 -14.20 -11.85
CA ASP A 250 30.41 -13.77 -13.22
C ASP A 250 29.18 -13.13 -13.89
N GLN A 251 28.01 -13.74 -13.71
CA GLN A 251 26.75 -13.20 -14.22
C GLN A 251 26.33 -11.89 -13.53
N PHE A 252 26.55 -11.78 -12.21
CA PHE A 252 26.35 -10.53 -11.49
C PHE A 252 27.26 -9.43 -12.01
N SER A 253 28.57 -9.72 -12.19
CA SER A 253 29.55 -8.76 -12.70
C SER A 253 29.14 -8.21 -14.07
N ALA A 254 28.71 -9.06 -15.00
CA ALA A 254 28.26 -8.63 -16.33
C ALA A 254 27.03 -7.68 -16.27
N ARG A 255 26.06 -7.97 -15.40
CA ARG A 255 24.89 -7.11 -15.20
C ARG A 255 25.27 -5.80 -14.49
N ASN A 256 26.15 -5.88 -13.50
CA ASN A 256 26.65 -4.71 -12.77
C ASN A 256 27.44 -3.76 -13.69
N ASP A 257 28.25 -4.27 -14.60
CA ASP A 257 28.96 -3.47 -15.60
C ASP A 257 27.98 -2.79 -16.58
N THR A 258 26.93 -3.49 -16.97
CA THR A 258 25.84 -2.91 -17.79
C THR A 258 25.14 -1.77 -17.06
N TYR A 259 24.81 -1.97 -15.77
CA TYR A 259 24.23 -0.94 -14.91
C TYR A 259 25.20 0.24 -14.73
N GLN A 260 26.48 -0.03 -14.42
CA GLN A 260 27.51 0.99 -14.26
C GLN A 260 27.62 1.89 -15.50
N THR A 261 27.67 1.29 -16.69
CA THR A 261 27.75 2.03 -17.96
C THR A 261 26.50 2.92 -18.15
N ALA A 262 25.31 2.36 -17.95
CA ALA A 262 24.05 3.09 -18.06
C ALA A 262 23.95 4.23 -17.02
N ALA A 263 24.36 3.96 -15.78
CA ALA A 263 24.37 4.93 -14.68
C ALA A 263 25.37 6.06 -14.95
N THR A 264 26.57 5.74 -15.41
CA THR A 264 27.59 6.73 -15.78
C THR A 264 27.06 7.70 -16.83
N MET A 265 26.44 7.19 -17.90
CA MET A 265 25.87 8.04 -18.96
C MET A 265 24.71 8.91 -18.44
N ALA A 266 23.83 8.35 -17.61
CA ALA A 266 22.72 9.09 -17.03
C ALA A 266 23.21 10.22 -16.11
N GLN A 267 24.19 9.92 -15.24
CA GLN A 267 24.77 10.89 -14.32
C GLN A 267 25.62 11.95 -15.05
N THR A 268 26.30 11.59 -16.13
CA THR A 268 27.05 12.53 -16.96
C THR A 268 26.11 13.59 -17.57
N TYR A 269 24.99 13.18 -18.18
CA TYR A 269 24.02 14.14 -18.71
C TYR A 269 23.33 14.95 -17.61
N ALA A 270 22.94 14.33 -16.51
CA ALA A 270 22.33 15.04 -15.39
C ALA A 270 23.30 16.04 -14.76
N GLY A 271 24.52 15.60 -14.48
CA GLY A 271 25.56 16.40 -13.86
C GLY A 271 26.07 17.54 -14.76
N SER A 272 25.99 17.40 -16.09
CA SER A 272 26.41 18.46 -17.05
C SER A 272 25.39 19.61 -17.15
N MET A 273 24.14 19.40 -16.74
CA MET A 273 23.08 20.42 -16.86
C MET A 273 23.39 21.69 -16.04
N MET A 274 23.77 21.51 -14.77
CA MET A 274 24.06 22.63 -13.87
C MET A 274 25.28 23.46 -14.31
N PRO A 275 26.45 22.87 -14.63
CA PRO A 275 27.59 23.63 -15.19
C PRO A 275 27.27 24.33 -16.50
N ALA A 276 26.52 23.67 -17.40
CA ALA A 276 26.17 24.27 -18.69
C ALA A 276 25.30 25.53 -18.51
N THR A 277 24.25 25.46 -17.68
CA THR A 277 23.37 26.61 -17.40
C THR A 277 24.10 27.70 -16.62
N ALA A 278 24.94 27.34 -15.64
CA ALA A 278 25.73 28.29 -14.86
C ALA A 278 26.76 29.06 -15.72
N ASN A 279 27.47 28.36 -16.63
CA ASN A 279 28.41 29.02 -17.52
C ASN A 279 27.69 29.92 -18.50
N LEU A 280 26.54 29.52 -19.03
CA LEU A 280 25.74 30.38 -19.92
C LEU A 280 25.25 31.64 -19.20
N SER A 281 24.84 31.52 -17.91
CA SER A 281 24.50 32.65 -17.07
C SER A 281 25.68 33.59 -16.81
N ARG A 282 26.91 33.04 -16.63
CA ARG A 282 28.12 33.83 -16.46
C ARG A 282 28.48 34.60 -17.75
N ILE A 283 28.32 33.94 -18.91
CA ILE A 283 28.55 34.59 -20.21
C ILE A 283 27.53 35.73 -20.42
N ASN A 284 26.24 35.48 -20.12
CA ASN A 284 25.21 36.53 -20.16
C ASN A 284 25.59 37.72 -19.25
N TYR A 285 26.01 37.43 -18.01
CA TYR A 285 26.48 38.48 -17.09
C TYR A 285 27.65 39.28 -17.67
N ALA A 286 28.65 38.62 -18.22
CA ALA A 286 29.85 39.29 -18.83
C ALA A 286 29.45 40.14 -20.02
N VAL A 287 28.65 39.64 -20.97
CA VAL A 287 28.17 40.38 -22.15
C VAL A 287 27.34 41.58 -21.71
N THR A 288 26.41 41.38 -20.74
CA THR A 288 25.60 42.48 -20.22
C THR A 288 26.44 43.53 -19.48
N CYS A 289 27.49 43.11 -18.77
CA CYS A 289 28.43 44.03 -18.13
C CYS A 289 29.20 44.88 -19.18
N CYS A 290 29.71 44.27 -20.25
CA CYS A 290 30.41 45.00 -21.31
C CYS A 290 29.48 45.98 -22.06
N VAL A 291 28.33 45.50 -22.53
CA VAL A 291 27.38 46.33 -23.27
C VAL A 291 26.77 47.43 -22.36
N GLY A 292 26.38 47.07 -21.14
CA GLY A 292 25.88 48.03 -20.15
C GLY A 292 26.91 49.06 -19.73
N GLY A 293 28.20 48.65 -19.62
CA GLY A 293 29.32 49.57 -19.36
C GLY A 293 29.52 50.55 -20.49
N LEU A 294 29.45 50.12 -21.76
CA LEU A 294 29.51 51.00 -22.92
C LEU A 294 28.35 52.01 -22.94
N LEU A 295 27.14 51.57 -22.61
CA LEU A 295 25.98 52.48 -22.51
C LEU A 295 26.13 53.46 -21.35
N ALA A 296 26.75 53.04 -20.25
CA ALA A 296 27.02 53.94 -19.11
C ALA A 296 28.09 54.99 -19.45
N MET A 297 29.18 54.61 -20.19
CA MET A 297 30.16 55.57 -20.69
C MET A 297 29.56 56.59 -21.68
N GLY A 298 28.55 56.14 -22.46
CA GLY A 298 27.77 57.01 -23.35
C GLY A 298 26.73 57.90 -22.65
N GLY A 299 26.60 57.86 -21.32
CA GLY A 299 25.65 58.63 -20.55
C GLY A 299 24.18 58.22 -20.66
N VAL A 300 23.91 57.11 -21.37
CA VAL A 300 22.54 56.57 -21.58
C VAL A 300 22.05 55.74 -20.38
N PHE A 301 23.00 55.25 -19.56
CA PHE A 301 22.68 54.38 -18.45
C PHE A 301 23.54 54.72 -17.23
N ASP A 302 22.95 54.84 -16.06
CA ASP A 302 23.66 55.18 -14.82
C ASP A 302 24.35 53.97 -14.18
N ILE A 303 25.44 54.20 -13.44
CA ILE A 303 26.26 53.16 -12.83
C ILE A 303 25.48 52.35 -11.81
N GLY A 304 24.62 53.00 -11.00
CA GLY A 304 23.79 52.31 -9.99
C GLY A 304 22.74 51.40 -10.65
N SER A 305 22.14 51.88 -11.75
CA SER A 305 21.23 51.05 -12.56
C SER A 305 21.94 49.85 -13.20
N LEU A 306 23.18 50.02 -13.68
CA LEU A 306 23.97 48.91 -14.20
C LEU A 306 24.25 47.87 -13.12
N GLY A 307 24.63 48.32 -11.91
CA GLY A 307 24.88 47.42 -10.77
C GLY A 307 23.65 46.62 -10.41
N ALA A 308 22.48 47.29 -10.25
CA ALA A 308 21.23 46.62 -9.97
C ALA A 308 20.82 45.63 -11.11
N TYR A 309 20.99 46.04 -12.37
CA TYR A 309 20.71 45.24 -13.56
C TYR A 309 21.52 43.92 -13.58
N LEU A 310 22.81 44.00 -13.27
CA LEU A 310 23.70 42.85 -13.22
C LEU A 310 23.30 41.84 -12.13
N LEU A 311 22.78 42.30 -10.99
CA LEU A 311 22.23 41.45 -9.95
C LEU A 311 20.97 40.69 -10.47
N TYR A 312 20.08 41.40 -11.18
CA TYR A 312 18.88 40.77 -11.76
C TYR A 312 19.21 39.76 -12.86
N VAL A 313 20.20 40.02 -13.71
CA VAL A 313 20.69 39.05 -14.73
C VAL A 313 21.16 37.77 -14.07
N LYS A 314 21.85 37.86 -12.94
CA LYS A 314 22.29 36.70 -12.16
C LYS A 314 21.10 35.96 -11.52
N GLN A 315 20.10 36.71 -11.05
CA GLN A 315 18.95 36.17 -10.34
C GLN A 315 17.94 35.48 -11.28
N VAL A 316 17.78 35.92 -12.55
CA VAL A 316 16.76 35.41 -13.48
C VAL A 316 16.96 33.95 -13.89
N SER A 317 18.17 33.43 -13.84
CA SER A 317 18.51 32.08 -14.28
C SER A 317 18.13 30.97 -13.27
N GLN A 318 18.12 31.27 -11.98
CA GLN A 318 17.86 30.30 -10.91
C GLN A 318 16.41 29.76 -10.91
N PRO A 319 15.36 30.60 -11.01
CA PRO A 319 13.99 30.13 -10.98
C PRO A 319 13.66 29.13 -12.08
N VAL A 320 14.20 29.30 -13.28
CA VAL A 320 13.96 28.39 -14.41
C VAL A 320 14.42 26.96 -14.11
N SER A 321 15.62 26.84 -13.54
CA SER A 321 16.17 25.53 -13.16
C SER A 321 15.37 24.88 -12.03
N GLN A 322 14.99 25.65 -11.02
CA GLN A 322 14.25 25.16 -9.86
C GLN A 322 12.82 24.74 -10.23
N ILE A 323 12.10 25.51 -11.04
CA ILE A 323 10.77 25.13 -11.53
C ILE A 323 10.83 23.83 -12.30
N SER A 324 11.85 23.65 -13.18
CA SER A 324 12.00 22.41 -13.96
C SER A 324 12.20 21.17 -13.08
N GLN A 325 12.92 21.27 -11.97
CA GLN A 325 13.10 20.18 -11.01
C GLN A 325 11.79 19.87 -10.26
N GLN A 326 11.07 20.91 -9.83
CA GLN A 326 9.82 20.75 -9.09
C GLN A 326 8.69 20.13 -9.91
N VAL A 327 8.66 20.36 -11.23
CA VAL A 327 7.65 19.73 -12.13
C VAL A 327 7.73 18.21 -12.05
N ASN A 328 8.91 17.62 -12.00
CA ASN A 328 9.06 16.17 -11.91
C ASN A 328 8.53 15.63 -10.58
N THR A 329 8.84 16.31 -9.46
CA THR A 329 8.31 15.96 -8.13
C THR A 329 6.78 16.05 -8.08
N ILE A 330 6.21 17.10 -8.68
CA ILE A 330 4.75 17.25 -8.75
C ILE A 330 4.12 16.13 -9.57
N LEU A 331 4.70 15.76 -10.72
CA LEU A 331 4.17 14.67 -11.54
C LEU A 331 4.26 13.32 -10.84
N ALA A 332 5.35 13.06 -10.12
CA ALA A 332 5.49 11.84 -9.32
C ALA A 332 4.46 11.78 -8.19
N ALA A 333 4.27 12.89 -7.49
CA ALA A 333 3.29 13.00 -6.41
C ALA A 333 1.84 12.86 -6.92
N MET A 334 1.54 13.41 -8.11
CA MET A 334 0.23 13.22 -8.75
C MET A 334 -0.04 11.76 -9.10
N ALA A 335 0.96 11.03 -9.61
CA ALA A 335 0.82 9.60 -9.88
C ALA A 335 0.64 8.79 -8.57
N GLY A 336 1.37 9.15 -7.50
CA GLY A 336 1.17 8.57 -6.17
C GLY A 336 -0.23 8.85 -5.62
N ALA A 337 -0.68 10.10 -5.70
CA ALA A 337 -2.03 10.49 -5.26
C ALA A 337 -3.13 9.75 -6.05
N GLU A 338 -2.97 9.57 -7.37
CA GLU A 338 -3.91 8.79 -8.19
C GLU A 338 -4.02 7.34 -7.70
N ARG A 339 -2.90 6.68 -7.36
CA ARG A 339 -2.92 5.32 -6.80
C ARG A 339 -3.57 5.27 -5.42
N ILE A 340 -3.35 6.28 -4.57
CA ILE A 340 -4.02 6.39 -3.27
C ILE A 340 -5.54 6.52 -3.47
N PHE A 341 -5.97 7.44 -4.34
CA PHE A 341 -7.39 7.65 -4.61
C PHE A 341 -8.05 6.46 -5.30
N ALA A 342 -7.32 5.68 -6.11
CA ALA A 342 -7.83 4.44 -6.69
C ALA A 342 -8.25 3.42 -5.61
N VAL A 343 -7.50 3.32 -4.50
CA VAL A 343 -7.89 2.50 -3.34
C VAL A 343 -9.11 3.09 -2.64
N MET A 344 -9.12 4.41 -2.42
CA MET A 344 -10.22 5.10 -1.73
C MET A 344 -11.55 5.00 -2.50
N GLU A 345 -11.50 4.88 -3.82
CA GLU A 345 -12.66 4.75 -4.71
C GLU A 345 -13.04 3.30 -5.00
N ALA A 346 -12.23 2.33 -4.56
CA ALA A 346 -12.58 0.93 -4.69
C ALA A 346 -13.90 0.63 -3.99
N GLN A 347 -14.71 -0.25 -4.58
CA GLN A 347 -16.02 -0.59 -4.05
C GLN A 347 -15.89 -1.27 -2.69
N PRO A 348 -16.60 -0.81 -1.65
CA PRO A 348 -16.61 -1.49 -0.36
C PRO A 348 -17.26 -2.85 -0.47
N GLU A 349 -17.10 -3.69 0.55
CA GLU A 349 -17.81 -4.96 0.63
C GLU A 349 -19.32 -4.72 0.71
N GLU A 350 -20.06 -5.20 -0.27
CA GLU A 350 -21.52 -5.09 -0.32
C GLU A 350 -22.15 -5.97 0.77
N ASP A 351 -23.06 -5.40 1.57
CA ASP A 351 -23.82 -6.11 2.60
C ASP A 351 -25.27 -5.62 2.63
N GLU A 352 -26.11 -6.27 1.85
CA GLU A 352 -27.55 -5.98 1.78
C GLU A 352 -28.37 -6.76 2.83
N GLY A 353 -27.70 -7.60 3.63
CA GLY A 353 -28.34 -8.41 4.65
C GLY A 353 -29.00 -7.58 5.75
N GLN A 354 -30.19 -7.96 6.14
CA GLN A 354 -30.98 -7.30 7.18
C GLN A 354 -31.15 -8.16 8.43
N THR A 355 -31.04 -9.47 8.32
CA THR A 355 -31.13 -10.41 9.45
C THR A 355 -29.89 -10.30 10.33
N THR A 356 -30.09 -10.17 11.63
CA THR A 356 -29.02 -9.98 12.62
C THR A 356 -29.00 -11.08 13.66
N ILE A 357 -27.81 -11.35 14.24
CA ILE A 357 -27.67 -12.29 15.36
C ILE A 357 -27.98 -11.58 16.68
N VAL A 358 -28.83 -12.19 17.49
CA VAL A 358 -29.23 -11.69 18.83
C VAL A 358 -29.11 -12.80 19.88
N ARG A 359 -28.95 -12.39 21.14
CA ARG A 359 -28.99 -13.32 22.29
C ARG A 359 -30.41 -13.58 22.68
N VAL A 360 -30.72 -14.84 23.01
CA VAL A 360 -32.07 -15.21 23.38
C VAL A 360 -32.07 -16.07 24.63
N GLU A 361 -33.17 -16.02 25.38
CA GLU A 361 -33.54 -16.97 26.42
C GLU A 361 -34.63 -17.88 25.86
N LYS A 362 -34.47 -19.18 26.10
CA LYS A 362 -35.39 -20.20 25.57
C LYS A 362 -36.31 -20.68 26.70
N HIS A 363 -37.62 -20.42 26.55
CA HIS A 363 -38.65 -20.89 27.44
C HIS A 363 -39.57 -21.85 26.67
N GLY A 364 -39.25 -23.15 26.71
CA GLY A 364 -39.90 -24.15 25.85
C GLY A 364 -39.61 -23.89 24.40
N ASP A 365 -40.63 -23.68 23.56
CA ASP A 365 -40.49 -23.35 22.13
C ASP A 365 -40.46 -21.84 21.86
N THR A 366 -40.58 -20.99 22.87
CA THR A 366 -40.58 -19.54 22.72
C THR A 366 -39.17 -18.98 22.93
N LEU A 367 -38.70 -18.17 21.99
CA LEU A 367 -37.46 -17.44 22.07
C LEU A 367 -37.73 -15.99 22.42
N THR A 368 -37.04 -15.47 23.43
CA THR A 368 -37.15 -14.06 23.85
C THR A 368 -35.77 -13.41 23.76
N GLU A 369 -35.70 -12.28 23.07
CA GLU A 369 -34.44 -11.52 22.97
C GLU A 369 -34.08 -10.95 24.36
N VAL A 370 -32.81 -11.15 24.77
CA VAL A 370 -32.30 -10.67 26.05
C VAL A 370 -30.92 -10.05 25.88
N PRO A 371 -30.57 -8.98 26.63
CA PRO A 371 -29.26 -8.36 26.56
C PRO A 371 -28.17 -9.19 27.28
N GLN A 372 -28.58 -10.07 28.20
CA GLN A 372 -27.69 -10.91 29.02
C GLN A 372 -27.11 -12.07 28.19
N ARG A 373 -26.02 -12.64 28.68
CA ARG A 373 -25.37 -13.81 28.07
C ARG A 373 -26.06 -15.10 28.55
N THR A 374 -26.77 -15.73 27.63
CA THR A 374 -27.51 -16.99 27.91
C THR A 374 -26.84 -18.21 27.31
N GLY A 375 -25.85 -18.02 26.43
CA GLY A 375 -25.28 -19.10 25.62
C GLY A 375 -26.15 -19.50 24.42
N HIS A 376 -27.34 -18.93 24.27
CA HIS A 376 -28.27 -19.19 23.19
C HIS A 376 -28.36 -17.98 22.26
N TRP A 377 -28.40 -18.24 20.95
CA TRP A 377 -28.45 -17.25 19.91
C TRP A 377 -29.62 -17.50 18.97
N ALA A 378 -30.12 -16.44 18.33
CA ALA A 378 -31.13 -16.54 17.29
C ALA A 378 -30.88 -15.53 16.20
N TRP A 379 -31.36 -15.83 15.01
CA TRP A 379 -31.50 -14.94 13.91
C TRP A 379 -32.73 -14.07 14.06
N LYS A 380 -32.58 -12.76 14.13
CA LYS A 380 -33.68 -11.79 14.18
C LYS A 380 -33.89 -11.26 12.77
N LYS A 381 -35.03 -11.60 12.16
CA LYS A 381 -35.42 -11.10 10.85
C LYS A 381 -35.97 -9.68 10.90
N PRO A 382 -36.11 -8.97 9.79
CA PRO A 382 -36.66 -7.61 9.74
C PRO A 382 -38.10 -7.50 10.29
N ASP A 383 -38.89 -8.56 10.16
CA ASP A 383 -40.25 -8.66 10.69
C ASP A 383 -40.30 -8.87 12.24
N GLY A 384 -39.13 -8.95 12.86
CA GLY A 384 -39.00 -9.21 14.30
C GLY A 384 -39.07 -10.69 14.71
N SER A 385 -39.30 -11.60 13.77
CA SER A 385 -39.33 -13.04 14.05
C SER A 385 -37.94 -13.55 14.44
N LEU A 386 -37.90 -14.50 15.39
CA LEU A 386 -36.68 -15.12 15.87
C LEU A 386 -36.60 -16.56 15.39
N THR A 387 -35.49 -16.93 14.76
CA THR A 387 -35.17 -18.30 14.36
C THR A 387 -33.97 -18.76 15.17
N GLU A 388 -34.10 -19.88 15.90
CA GLU A 388 -33.01 -20.43 16.72
C GLU A 388 -31.78 -20.71 15.88
N LEU A 389 -30.59 -20.25 16.33
CA LEU A 389 -29.34 -20.52 15.67
C LEU A 389 -28.87 -21.93 16.09
N ARG A 390 -28.92 -22.87 15.16
CA ARG A 390 -28.60 -24.30 15.36
C ARG A 390 -27.37 -24.74 14.60
N GLY A 391 -27.04 -24.04 13.52
CA GLY A 391 -25.90 -24.38 12.66
C GLY A 391 -26.25 -25.36 11.53
N ASP A 392 -27.48 -25.35 11.00
CA ASP A 392 -27.85 -26.06 9.78
C ASP A 392 -27.37 -25.26 8.56
N VAL A 393 -26.41 -25.79 7.82
CA VAL A 393 -25.85 -25.12 6.62
C VAL A 393 -26.11 -25.99 5.40
N ARG A 394 -26.72 -25.41 4.36
CA ARG A 394 -27.05 -26.12 3.11
C ARG A 394 -26.61 -25.36 1.89
N PHE A 395 -26.06 -26.08 0.91
CA PHE A 395 -25.78 -25.63 -0.42
C PHE A 395 -26.76 -26.32 -1.38
N ASP A 396 -27.38 -25.57 -2.25
CA ASP A 396 -28.33 -26.08 -3.24
C ASP A 396 -27.92 -25.58 -4.63
N HIS A 397 -27.41 -26.50 -5.46
CA HIS A 397 -26.97 -26.27 -6.84
C HIS A 397 -25.98 -25.09 -6.99
N VAL A 398 -25.00 -24.98 -6.10
CA VAL A 398 -24.06 -23.84 -6.05
C VAL A 398 -22.98 -23.98 -7.12
N THR A 399 -22.88 -22.95 -7.98
CA THR A 399 -21.76 -22.76 -8.93
C THR A 399 -21.03 -21.49 -8.61
N PHE A 400 -19.69 -21.56 -8.56
CA PHE A 400 -18.85 -20.43 -8.19
C PHE A 400 -17.48 -20.45 -8.88
N GLY A 401 -17.00 -19.26 -9.25
CA GLY A 401 -15.62 -19.00 -9.70
C GLY A 401 -15.10 -17.65 -9.20
N TYR A 402 -13.81 -17.57 -8.90
CA TYR A 402 -13.15 -16.31 -8.54
C TYR A 402 -13.12 -15.32 -9.72
N ASP A 403 -12.99 -15.87 -10.94
CA ASP A 403 -13.16 -15.13 -12.19
C ASP A 403 -14.50 -15.51 -12.83
N PRO A 404 -15.24 -14.55 -13.41
CA PRO A 404 -16.54 -14.82 -14.03
C PRO A 404 -16.50 -15.90 -15.12
N ASP A 405 -15.37 -16.00 -15.83
CA ASP A 405 -15.20 -16.92 -16.97
C ASP A 405 -14.65 -18.29 -16.58
N LYS A 406 -14.29 -18.50 -15.29
CA LYS A 406 -13.67 -19.74 -14.82
C LYS A 406 -14.34 -20.23 -13.54
N ALA A 407 -15.31 -21.12 -13.68
CA ALA A 407 -15.92 -21.78 -12.54
C ALA A 407 -14.90 -22.71 -11.84
N VAL A 408 -14.92 -22.70 -10.50
CA VAL A 408 -14.11 -23.54 -9.60
C VAL A 408 -14.97 -24.59 -8.93
N LEU A 409 -16.22 -24.27 -8.64
CA LEU A 409 -17.24 -25.19 -8.12
C LEU A 409 -18.36 -25.33 -9.12
N HIS A 410 -18.78 -26.55 -9.37
CA HIS A 410 -19.79 -26.90 -10.37
C HIS A 410 -20.93 -27.67 -9.70
N ASP A 411 -22.10 -27.05 -9.61
CA ASP A 411 -23.35 -27.70 -9.16
C ASP A 411 -23.22 -28.42 -7.78
N ILE A 412 -22.64 -27.70 -6.81
CA ILE A 412 -22.40 -28.26 -5.48
C ILE A 412 -23.70 -28.28 -4.68
N SER A 413 -24.12 -29.47 -4.26
CA SER A 413 -25.21 -29.67 -3.30
C SER A 413 -24.71 -30.45 -2.09
N LEU A 414 -24.78 -29.81 -0.90
CA LEU A 414 -24.37 -30.41 0.36
C LEU A 414 -25.23 -29.88 1.51
N PHE A 415 -25.26 -30.61 2.61
CA PHE A 415 -25.89 -30.17 3.83
C PHE A 415 -25.07 -30.59 5.05
N ALA A 416 -25.12 -29.81 6.11
CA ALA A 416 -24.61 -30.10 7.43
C ALA A 416 -25.74 -29.87 8.45
N GLU A 417 -26.16 -30.93 9.13
CA GLU A 417 -27.14 -30.85 10.21
C GLU A 417 -26.49 -30.30 11.49
N PRO A 418 -27.29 -29.70 12.41
CA PRO A 418 -26.78 -29.22 13.68
C PRO A 418 -25.93 -30.24 14.44
N GLY A 419 -24.72 -29.86 14.85
CA GLY A 419 -23.79 -30.75 15.55
C GLY A 419 -23.06 -31.79 14.67
N GLN A 420 -23.26 -31.75 13.37
CA GLN A 420 -22.63 -32.71 12.44
C GLN A 420 -21.21 -32.26 12.06
N LYS A 421 -20.26 -33.19 12.06
CA LYS A 421 -18.90 -33.01 11.56
C LYS A 421 -18.80 -33.49 10.11
N ILE A 422 -18.48 -32.56 9.20
CA ILE A 422 -18.31 -32.81 7.77
C ILE A 422 -16.83 -32.66 7.42
N ALA A 423 -16.26 -33.67 6.78
CA ALA A 423 -14.89 -33.64 6.28
C ALA A 423 -14.86 -33.49 4.76
N PHE A 424 -14.10 -32.50 4.27
CA PHE A 424 -13.79 -32.33 2.85
C PHE A 424 -12.48 -33.00 2.54
N VAL A 425 -12.48 -33.90 1.55
CA VAL A 425 -11.32 -34.68 1.09
C VAL A 425 -11.18 -34.52 -0.43
N GLY A 426 -9.97 -34.47 -0.94
CA GLY A 426 -9.70 -34.35 -2.37
C GLY A 426 -8.34 -33.70 -2.63
N SER A 427 -7.86 -33.77 -3.86
CA SER A 427 -6.57 -33.19 -4.28
C SER A 427 -6.52 -31.65 -4.08
N THR A 428 -5.30 -31.12 -4.10
CA THR A 428 -5.09 -29.66 -4.11
C THR A 428 -5.79 -29.04 -5.32
N GLY A 429 -6.51 -27.94 -5.11
CA GLY A 429 -7.30 -27.30 -6.18
C GLY A 429 -8.69 -27.92 -6.44
N ALA A 430 -9.11 -28.96 -5.70
CA ALA A 430 -10.43 -29.58 -5.86
C ALA A 430 -11.62 -28.69 -5.42
N GLY A 431 -11.37 -27.53 -4.78
CA GLY A 431 -12.42 -26.60 -4.36
C GLY A 431 -12.73 -26.62 -2.87
N LYS A 432 -11.99 -27.36 -2.03
CA LYS A 432 -12.23 -27.48 -0.57
C LYS A 432 -12.24 -26.11 0.14
N THR A 433 -11.18 -25.34 0.00
CA THR A 433 -11.07 -23.98 0.58
C THR A 433 -12.09 -23.01 -0.01
N THR A 434 -12.50 -23.20 -1.26
CA THR A 434 -13.54 -22.39 -1.89
C THR A 434 -14.89 -22.57 -1.20
N ILE A 435 -15.27 -23.81 -0.83
CA ILE A 435 -16.51 -24.07 -0.08
C ILE A 435 -16.46 -23.34 1.27
N THR A 436 -15.36 -23.41 2.01
CA THR A 436 -15.23 -22.73 3.30
C THR A 436 -15.28 -21.20 3.17
N ASN A 437 -14.70 -20.63 2.10
CA ASN A 437 -14.78 -19.20 1.80
C ASN A 437 -16.23 -18.77 1.53
N LEU A 438 -17.03 -19.62 0.87
CA LEU A 438 -18.45 -19.34 0.63
C LEU A 438 -19.31 -19.45 1.89
N ILE A 439 -19.01 -20.38 2.82
CA ILE A 439 -19.70 -20.46 4.12
C ILE A 439 -19.48 -19.16 4.90
N ASN A 440 -18.26 -18.59 4.87
CA ASN A 440 -17.94 -17.30 5.51
C ASN A 440 -18.48 -16.08 4.74
N ARG A 441 -19.07 -16.32 3.56
CA ARG A 441 -19.50 -15.26 2.65
C ARG A 441 -18.39 -14.22 2.40
N PHE A 442 -17.14 -14.70 2.19
CA PHE A 442 -16.06 -13.86 1.70
C PHE A 442 -16.24 -13.51 0.23
N TYR A 443 -16.99 -14.36 -0.48
CA TYR A 443 -17.40 -14.20 -1.87
C TYR A 443 -18.87 -14.55 -1.99
N ASP A 444 -19.58 -13.85 -2.87
CA ASP A 444 -20.97 -14.16 -3.22
C ASP A 444 -21.01 -15.11 -4.43
N ILE A 445 -21.96 -16.05 -4.42
CA ILE A 445 -22.11 -17.11 -5.44
C ILE A 445 -22.71 -16.57 -6.74
N GLN A 446 -22.37 -17.19 -7.88
CA GLN A 446 -22.97 -16.85 -9.17
C GLN A 446 -24.32 -17.54 -9.41
N GLN A 447 -24.45 -18.82 -8.99
CA GLN A 447 -25.69 -19.59 -9.15
C GLN A 447 -25.95 -20.46 -7.92
N GLY A 448 -27.21 -20.81 -7.71
CA GLY A 448 -27.65 -21.63 -6.57
C GLY A 448 -27.99 -20.81 -5.33
N THR A 449 -28.08 -21.49 -4.19
CA THR A 449 -28.44 -20.90 -2.89
C THR A 449 -27.62 -21.54 -1.78
N ILE A 450 -27.18 -20.72 -0.84
CA ILE A 450 -26.59 -21.18 0.44
C ILE A 450 -27.51 -20.72 1.54
N THR A 451 -27.99 -21.65 2.38
CA THR A 451 -28.84 -21.31 3.51
C THR A 451 -28.16 -21.65 4.83
N TYR A 452 -28.44 -20.84 5.86
CA TYR A 452 -28.02 -21.07 7.22
C TYR A 452 -29.26 -21.00 8.13
N ASP A 453 -29.59 -22.12 8.79
CA ASP A 453 -30.82 -22.32 9.54
C ASP A 453 -32.09 -21.99 8.70
N GLY A 454 -32.07 -22.33 7.42
CA GLY A 454 -33.16 -22.08 6.48
C GLY A 454 -33.25 -20.63 5.96
N ILE A 455 -32.33 -19.74 6.30
CA ILE A 455 -32.25 -18.37 5.85
C ILE A 455 -31.14 -18.27 4.78
N ASP A 456 -31.42 -17.64 3.62
CA ASP A 456 -30.39 -17.38 2.60
C ASP A 456 -29.28 -16.51 3.23
N VAL A 457 -28.02 -16.92 3.07
CA VAL A 457 -26.89 -16.18 3.63
C VAL A 457 -26.78 -14.74 3.11
N ARG A 458 -27.40 -14.44 1.95
CA ARG A 458 -27.47 -13.09 1.38
C ARG A 458 -28.41 -12.17 2.17
N GLU A 459 -29.43 -12.73 2.84
CA GLU A 459 -30.36 -12.00 3.71
C GLU A 459 -29.76 -11.74 5.11
N ILE A 460 -28.71 -12.47 5.49
CA ILE A 460 -28.03 -12.32 6.78
C ILE A 460 -26.93 -11.25 6.64
N ARG A 461 -26.91 -10.28 7.58
CA ARG A 461 -25.84 -9.29 7.65
C ARG A 461 -24.48 -10.00 7.82
N LYS A 462 -23.48 -9.68 6.97
CA LYS A 462 -22.16 -10.34 6.97
C LYS A 462 -21.49 -10.37 8.33
N ASN A 463 -21.53 -9.26 9.08
CA ASN A 463 -21.00 -9.20 10.44
C ASN A 463 -21.72 -10.17 11.40
N SER A 464 -23.04 -10.38 11.25
CA SER A 464 -23.79 -11.31 12.07
C SER A 464 -23.51 -12.76 11.68
N LEU A 465 -23.40 -13.04 10.37
CA LEU A 465 -23.00 -14.35 9.86
C LEU A 465 -21.61 -14.74 10.39
N ARG A 466 -20.61 -13.88 10.22
CA ARG A 466 -19.23 -14.14 10.65
C ARG A 466 -19.07 -14.26 12.17
N LYS A 467 -19.91 -13.58 12.95
CA LYS A 467 -19.96 -13.77 14.43
C LYS A 467 -20.44 -15.14 14.84
N SER A 468 -21.25 -15.82 14.04
CA SER A 468 -21.73 -17.17 14.31
C SER A 468 -20.74 -18.26 13.90
N LEU A 469 -19.68 -17.89 13.18
CA LEU A 469 -18.67 -18.79 12.63
C LEU A 469 -17.35 -18.63 13.36
N GLY A 470 -16.71 -19.75 13.72
CA GLY A 470 -15.33 -19.78 14.18
C GLY A 470 -14.45 -20.37 13.08
N ILE A 471 -13.30 -19.78 12.85
CA ILE A 471 -12.36 -20.27 11.86
C ILE A 471 -10.99 -20.53 12.46
N VAL A 472 -10.40 -21.70 12.16
CA VAL A 472 -8.99 -22.00 12.41
C VAL A 472 -8.34 -22.26 11.06
N LEU A 473 -7.47 -21.35 10.63
CA LEU A 473 -6.78 -21.40 9.35
C LEU A 473 -5.50 -22.22 9.46
N GLN A 474 -5.05 -22.75 8.32
CA GLN A 474 -3.76 -23.44 8.17
C GLN A 474 -2.59 -22.52 8.55
N ASP A 475 -2.55 -21.31 7.97
CA ASP A 475 -1.56 -20.30 8.30
C ASP A 475 -2.09 -19.40 9.41
N THR A 476 -1.56 -19.59 10.61
CA THR A 476 -1.98 -18.82 11.78
C THR A 476 -1.24 -17.49 11.84
N HIS A 477 -1.97 -16.40 11.64
CA HIS A 477 -1.45 -15.06 11.88
C HIS A 477 -1.67 -14.63 13.33
N LEU A 478 -0.58 -14.16 13.97
CA LEU A 478 -0.59 -13.56 15.29
C LEU A 478 -0.28 -12.06 15.18
N PHE A 479 -0.98 -11.27 15.98
CA PHE A 479 -0.79 -9.84 16.02
C PHE A 479 0.25 -9.46 17.09
N THR A 480 0.97 -8.37 16.87
CA THR A 480 1.84 -7.80 17.90
C THR A 480 1.01 -7.39 19.12
N GLY A 481 1.36 -7.96 20.28
CA GLY A 481 0.62 -7.81 21.53
C GLY A 481 0.89 -8.97 22.45
N THR A 482 0.18 -9.05 23.58
CA THR A 482 0.33 -10.17 24.51
C THR A 482 -0.32 -11.45 23.97
N ILE A 483 0.04 -12.60 24.52
CA ILE A 483 -0.64 -13.86 24.24
C ILE A 483 -2.12 -13.78 24.63
N ALA A 484 -2.42 -13.16 25.77
CA ALA A 484 -3.80 -12.92 26.19
C ALA A 484 -4.59 -12.11 25.17
N ASP A 485 -4.00 -11.04 24.59
CA ASP A 485 -4.64 -10.21 23.56
C ASP A 485 -4.86 -11.00 22.27
N ASN A 486 -3.93 -11.85 21.88
CA ASN A 486 -4.08 -12.71 20.72
C ASN A 486 -5.21 -13.74 20.87
N ILE A 487 -5.41 -14.30 22.06
CA ILE A 487 -6.57 -15.17 22.33
C ILE A 487 -7.85 -14.34 22.37
N ARG A 488 -7.83 -13.19 23.09
CA ARG A 488 -8.96 -12.26 23.23
C ARG A 488 -9.42 -11.67 21.89
N TYR A 489 -8.58 -11.74 20.84
CA TYR A 489 -8.97 -11.32 19.49
C TYR A 489 -10.23 -12.02 18.97
N GLY A 490 -10.48 -13.28 19.37
CA GLY A 490 -11.72 -13.99 19.07
C GLY A 490 -12.96 -13.38 19.76
N LYS A 491 -12.78 -12.67 20.89
CA LYS A 491 -13.81 -12.01 21.65
C LYS A 491 -13.21 -10.90 22.50
N LEU A 492 -13.28 -9.67 22.00
CA LEU A 492 -12.58 -8.51 22.57
C LEU A 492 -12.96 -8.19 24.03
N ASP A 493 -14.18 -8.53 24.44
CA ASP A 493 -14.70 -8.32 25.79
C ASP A 493 -14.54 -9.57 26.71
N ALA A 494 -13.71 -10.55 26.32
CA ALA A 494 -13.45 -11.73 27.13
C ALA A 494 -12.67 -11.38 28.41
N THR A 495 -13.13 -11.94 29.55
CA THR A 495 -12.39 -11.82 30.81
C THR A 495 -11.15 -12.71 30.82
N ASP A 496 -10.21 -12.45 31.74
CA ASP A 496 -8.99 -13.25 31.85
C ASP A 496 -9.30 -14.72 32.19
N GLU A 497 -10.36 -14.99 32.94
CA GLU A 497 -10.82 -16.34 33.24
C GLU A 497 -11.30 -17.05 31.96
N GLN A 498 -12.02 -16.34 31.08
CA GLN A 498 -12.47 -16.88 29.78
C GLN A 498 -11.31 -17.16 28.86
N VAL A 499 -10.30 -16.26 28.79
CA VAL A 499 -9.09 -16.45 28.04
C VAL A 499 -8.32 -17.68 28.52
N ARG A 500 -8.16 -17.84 29.84
CA ARG A 500 -7.51 -19.01 30.44
C ARG A 500 -8.29 -20.31 30.21
N ALA A 501 -9.61 -20.25 30.28
CA ALA A 501 -10.47 -21.40 30.01
C ALA A 501 -10.34 -21.86 28.55
N ALA A 502 -10.36 -20.92 27.61
CA ALA A 502 -10.15 -21.19 26.19
C ALA A 502 -8.73 -21.76 25.90
N ALA A 503 -7.70 -21.22 26.54
CA ALA A 503 -6.34 -21.74 26.42
C ALA A 503 -6.19 -23.18 26.96
N LYS A 504 -6.88 -23.50 28.06
CA LYS A 504 -6.93 -24.88 28.61
C LYS A 504 -7.65 -25.83 27.67
N LEU A 505 -8.78 -25.43 27.11
CA LEU A 505 -9.54 -26.21 26.14
C LEU A 505 -8.68 -26.55 24.91
N ALA A 506 -7.92 -25.55 24.44
CA ALA A 506 -7.02 -25.68 23.30
C ALA A 506 -5.69 -26.40 23.62
N ASN A 507 -5.46 -26.85 24.86
CA ASN A 507 -4.17 -27.36 25.36
C ASN A 507 -2.99 -26.37 25.27
N ALA A 508 -3.27 -25.07 25.18
CA ALA A 508 -2.28 -24.01 25.11
C ALA A 508 -1.75 -23.56 26.48
N ASP A 509 -2.53 -23.69 27.55
CA ASP A 509 -2.22 -23.18 28.90
C ASP A 509 -0.86 -23.68 29.42
N THR A 510 -0.51 -24.93 29.12
CA THR A 510 0.73 -25.56 29.61
C THR A 510 1.96 -24.84 29.05
N PHE A 511 2.05 -24.62 27.74
CA PHE A 511 3.22 -23.96 27.17
C PHE A 511 3.23 -22.46 27.52
N ILE A 512 2.04 -21.80 27.56
CA ILE A 512 1.94 -20.38 27.93
C ILE A 512 2.53 -20.13 29.32
N ARG A 513 2.26 -20.98 30.29
CA ARG A 513 2.81 -20.87 31.65
C ARG A 513 4.33 -21.07 31.73
N HIS A 514 4.92 -21.75 30.77
CA HIS A 514 6.38 -21.92 30.71
C HIS A 514 7.11 -20.72 30.09
N LEU A 515 6.37 -19.78 29.48
CA LEU A 515 6.95 -18.55 28.96
C LEU A 515 7.31 -17.58 30.10
N PRO A 516 8.35 -16.76 29.98
CA PRO A 516 8.87 -15.91 31.06
C PRO A 516 7.82 -15.01 31.71
N GLN A 517 6.82 -14.54 30.94
CA GLN A 517 5.74 -13.66 31.41
C GLN A 517 4.36 -14.32 31.29
N GLY A 518 4.29 -15.63 30.96
CA GLY A 518 3.05 -16.36 30.82
C GLY A 518 2.12 -15.71 29.77
N TYR A 519 0.88 -15.41 30.16
CA TYR A 519 -0.12 -14.77 29.30
C TYR A 519 0.23 -13.34 28.88
N ASP A 520 1.08 -12.65 29.64
CA ASP A 520 1.53 -11.27 29.36
C ASP A 520 2.76 -11.26 28.46
N THR A 521 3.25 -12.41 28.02
CA THR A 521 4.36 -12.50 27.06
C THR A 521 3.98 -11.79 25.77
N VAL A 522 4.78 -10.81 25.37
CA VAL A 522 4.57 -10.02 24.15
C VAL A 522 5.09 -10.79 22.93
N ILE A 523 4.22 -10.97 21.96
CA ILE A 523 4.50 -11.54 20.65
C ILE A 523 4.80 -10.40 19.68
N THR A 524 5.85 -10.55 18.89
CA THR A 524 6.22 -9.61 17.82
C THR A 524 6.37 -10.38 16.50
N GLY A 525 6.12 -9.70 15.38
CA GLY A 525 6.42 -10.21 14.05
C GLY A 525 5.80 -11.59 13.76
N ASP A 526 4.48 -11.68 13.77
CA ASP A 526 3.72 -12.91 13.43
C ASP A 526 4.07 -14.15 14.30
N GLY A 527 4.57 -13.92 15.52
CA GLY A 527 4.90 -14.99 16.45
C GLY A 527 6.18 -15.76 16.12
N GLY A 528 7.16 -15.13 15.48
CA GLY A 528 8.43 -15.78 15.08
C GLY A 528 9.22 -16.44 16.20
N SER A 529 8.93 -16.10 17.47
CA SER A 529 9.50 -16.73 18.67
C SER A 529 8.80 -18.03 19.09
N LEU A 530 7.60 -18.32 18.53
CA LEU A 530 6.82 -19.51 18.82
C LEU A 530 6.98 -20.54 17.70
N SER A 531 6.93 -21.83 18.08
CA SER A 531 6.84 -22.91 17.09
C SER A 531 5.52 -22.87 16.32
N GLN A 532 5.47 -23.49 15.16
CA GLN A 532 4.24 -23.57 14.36
C GLN A 532 3.08 -24.22 15.15
N GLY A 533 3.36 -25.26 15.93
CA GLY A 533 2.37 -25.92 16.76
C GLY A 533 1.81 -25.02 17.88
N GLU A 534 2.68 -24.24 18.55
CA GLU A 534 2.24 -23.29 19.57
C GLU A 534 1.36 -22.19 18.97
N ARG A 535 1.69 -21.67 17.78
CA ARG A 535 0.85 -20.72 17.06
C ARG A 535 -0.53 -21.32 16.74
N GLN A 536 -0.58 -22.58 16.34
CA GLN A 536 -1.83 -23.27 16.04
C GLN A 536 -2.68 -23.49 17.28
N LEU A 537 -2.08 -23.86 18.44
CA LEU A 537 -2.80 -23.94 19.72
C LEU A 537 -3.40 -22.58 20.12
N LEU A 538 -2.71 -21.47 19.85
CA LEU A 538 -3.28 -20.12 20.07
C LEU A 538 -4.43 -19.81 19.11
N ALA A 539 -4.39 -20.26 17.86
CA ALA A 539 -5.51 -20.10 16.93
C ALA A 539 -6.74 -20.90 17.37
N ILE A 540 -6.54 -22.12 17.90
CA ILE A 540 -7.62 -22.91 18.49
C ILE A 540 -8.19 -22.21 19.73
N ALA A 541 -7.35 -21.65 20.60
CA ALA A 541 -7.80 -20.89 21.77
C ALA A 541 -8.57 -19.62 21.38
N ARG A 542 -8.15 -18.93 20.30
CA ARG A 542 -8.86 -17.79 19.71
C ARG A 542 -10.26 -18.17 19.22
N ALA A 543 -10.41 -19.32 18.56
CA ALA A 543 -11.71 -19.84 18.15
C ALA A 543 -12.54 -20.29 19.36
N ALA A 544 -11.92 -20.90 20.37
CA ALA A 544 -12.59 -21.36 21.58
C ALA A 544 -13.20 -20.22 22.42
N VAL A 545 -12.50 -19.10 22.54
CA VAL A 545 -12.99 -17.95 23.34
C VAL A 545 -14.22 -17.28 22.72
N SER A 546 -14.38 -17.35 21.39
CA SER A 546 -15.54 -16.81 20.67
C SER A 546 -16.80 -17.66 20.84
N ASP A 547 -16.62 -18.96 21.15
CA ASP A 547 -17.70 -19.96 21.38
C ASP A 547 -18.76 -19.99 20.27
N PRO A 548 -18.36 -20.21 19.01
CA PRO A 548 -19.27 -20.18 17.87
C PRO A 548 -20.03 -21.52 17.71
N PRO A 549 -21.29 -21.53 17.24
CA PRO A 549 -22.05 -22.75 16.97
C PRO A 549 -21.55 -23.52 15.72
N VAL A 550 -20.89 -22.86 14.79
CA VAL A 550 -20.32 -23.48 13.59
C VAL A 550 -18.83 -23.22 13.52
N LEU A 551 -18.06 -24.24 13.21
CA LEU A 551 -16.61 -24.20 13.08
C LEU A 551 -16.16 -24.55 11.67
N ILE A 552 -15.17 -23.83 11.19
CA ILE A 552 -14.45 -24.10 9.95
C ILE A 552 -12.99 -24.32 10.31
N LEU A 553 -12.48 -25.52 10.01
CA LEU A 553 -11.15 -25.94 10.39
C LEU A 553 -10.36 -26.31 9.14
N ASP A 554 -9.25 -25.63 8.90
CA ASP A 554 -8.30 -25.95 7.83
C ASP A 554 -7.08 -26.61 8.46
N GLU A 555 -6.96 -27.93 8.28
CA GLU A 555 -5.99 -28.77 8.95
C GLU A 555 -4.78 -29.04 8.08
N ALA A 556 -3.73 -28.23 8.18
CA ALA A 556 -2.43 -28.56 7.63
C ALA A 556 -1.34 -28.51 8.71
N THR A 557 -0.75 -29.67 8.98
CA THR A 557 0.24 -29.86 10.05
C THR A 557 1.48 -30.59 9.57
N SER A 558 1.97 -30.29 8.39
CA SER A 558 3.09 -31.02 7.75
C SER A 558 4.47 -30.86 8.41
N SER A 559 4.62 -30.02 9.45
CA SER A 559 5.94 -29.68 10.04
C SER A 559 5.92 -29.57 11.56
N ILE A 560 5.03 -30.30 12.26
CA ILE A 560 4.87 -30.24 13.71
C ILE A 560 5.38 -31.53 14.35
N ASP A 561 6.04 -31.44 15.50
CA ASP A 561 6.48 -32.60 16.27
C ASP A 561 5.29 -33.43 16.80
N THR A 562 5.47 -34.73 16.91
CA THR A 562 4.40 -35.69 17.27
C THR A 562 3.72 -35.41 18.62
N ARG A 563 4.43 -34.78 19.58
CA ARG A 563 3.86 -34.46 20.88
C ARG A 563 2.88 -33.27 20.77
N THR A 564 3.30 -32.22 20.14
CA THR A 564 2.48 -31.03 19.91
C THR A 564 1.31 -31.34 18.98
N GLU A 565 1.53 -32.19 17.99
CA GLU A 565 0.49 -32.70 17.11
C GLU A 565 -0.67 -33.34 17.90
N LYS A 566 -0.37 -34.22 18.86
CA LYS A 566 -1.38 -34.84 19.71
C LYS A 566 -2.14 -33.83 20.58
N LEU A 567 -1.47 -32.77 21.06
CA LEU A 567 -2.11 -31.69 21.81
C LEU A 567 -3.07 -30.89 20.93
N ILE A 568 -2.69 -30.63 19.68
CA ILE A 568 -3.54 -29.96 18.69
C ILE A 568 -4.78 -30.82 18.40
N GLU A 569 -4.62 -32.11 18.11
CA GLU A 569 -5.76 -33.03 17.89
C GLU A 569 -6.73 -33.00 19.06
N GLN A 570 -6.24 -33.16 20.30
CA GLN A 570 -7.08 -33.11 21.48
C GLN A 570 -7.78 -31.77 21.67
N GLY A 571 -7.07 -30.66 21.44
CA GLY A 571 -7.64 -29.31 21.50
C GLY A 571 -8.73 -29.10 20.43
N MET A 572 -8.49 -29.59 19.22
CA MET A 572 -9.45 -29.57 18.11
C MET A 572 -10.70 -30.41 18.44
N ASP A 573 -10.52 -31.66 18.93
CA ASP A 573 -11.65 -32.54 19.30
C ASP A 573 -12.51 -31.88 20.38
N SER A 574 -11.89 -31.32 21.43
CA SER A 574 -12.60 -30.57 22.47
C SER A 574 -13.32 -29.33 21.92
N LEU A 575 -12.73 -28.62 20.97
CA LEU A 575 -13.36 -27.46 20.33
C LEU A 575 -14.55 -27.87 19.46
N MET A 576 -14.51 -29.03 18.82
CA MET A 576 -15.57 -29.52 17.91
C MET A 576 -16.80 -30.06 18.63
N GLU A 577 -16.71 -30.42 19.91
CA GLU A 577 -17.79 -31.08 20.65
C GLU A 577 -19.05 -30.21 20.70
N GLY A 578 -20.18 -30.81 20.30
CA GLY A 578 -21.50 -30.16 20.32
C GLY A 578 -21.74 -29.11 19.23
N ARG A 579 -20.84 -28.95 18.26
CA ARG A 579 -20.93 -27.93 17.21
C ARG A 579 -21.03 -28.53 15.82
N THR A 580 -21.58 -27.76 14.87
CA THR A 580 -21.49 -28.10 13.45
C THR A 580 -20.09 -27.75 12.94
N VAL A 581 -19.42 -28.71 12.31
CA VAL A 581 -17.99 -28.55 11.95
C VAL A 581 -17.74 -28.88 10.49
N PHE A 582 -17.09 -27.99 9.79
CA PHE A 582 -16.54 -28.20 8.46
C PHE A 582 -15.01 -28.32 8.56
N VAL A 583 -14.46 -29.46 8.18
CA VAL A 583 -13.00 -29.72 8.25
C VAL A 583 -12.45 -29.93 6.85
N ILE A 584 -11.47 -29.14 6.46
CA ILE A 584 -10.60 -29.47 5.32
C ILE A 584 -9.56 -30.44 5.87
N ALA A 585 -9.76 -31.72 5.60
CA ALA A 585 -8.98 -32.77 6.25
C ALA A 585 -7.76 -33.14 5.41
N HIS A 586 -6.59 -32.99 6.01
CA HIS A 586 -5.31 -33.47 5.50
C HIS A 586 -4.84 -34.74 6.27
N ARG A 587 -5.60 -35.19 7.27
CA ARG A 587 -5.28 -36.34 8.13
C ARG A 587 -6.38 -37.39 8.09
N LEU A 588 -5.94 -38.63 8.04
CA LEU A 588 -6.83 -39.78 8.04
C LEU A 588 -7.61 -39.93 9.37
N SER A 589 -7.03 -39.51 10.51
CA SER A 589 -7.68 -39.56 11.84
C SER A 589 -8.92 -38.66 11.88
N THR A 590 -8.78 -37.43 11.40
CA THR A 590 -9.88 -36.45 11.38
C THR A 590 -11.00 -36.86 10.43
N VAL A 591 -10.64 -37.44 9.27
CA VAL A 591 -11.60 -37.94 8.29
C VAL A 591 -12.40 -39.11 8.85
N ARG A 592 -11.73 -40.04 9.52
CA ARG A 592 -12.36 -41.28 10.05
C ARG A 592 -13.47 -40.96 11.06
N ASN A 593 -13.30 -39.93 11.86
CA ASN A 593 -14.24 -39.55 12.92
C ASN A 593 -15.36 -38.60 12.44
N ALA A 594 -15.41 -38.25 11.13
CA ALA A 594 -16.47 -37.42 10.58
C ALA A 594 -17.75 -38.24 10.34
N GLN A 595 -18.91 -37.64 10.61
CA GLN A 595 -20.21 -38.24 10.32
C GLN A 595 -20.51 -38.26 8.83
N ALA A 596 -20.03 -37.25 8.10
CA ALA A 596 -20.10 -37.24 6.64
C ALA A 596 -18.74 -36.83 6.04
N ILE A 597 -18.32 -37.55 5.03
CA ILE A 597 -17.12 -37.30 4.24
C ILE A 597 -17.58 -36.94 2.85
N LEU A 598 -17.13 -35.82 2.33
CA LEU A 598 -17.39 -35.33 0.98
C LEU A 598 -16.09 -35.38 0.18
N VAL A 599 -16.06 -36.21 -0.85
CA VAL A 599 -14.90 -36.31 -1.75
C VAL A 599 -15.11 -35.37 -2.92
N LEU A 600 -14.18 -34.41 -3.04
CA LEU A 600 -14.20 -33.41 -4.11
C LEU A 600 -13.15 -33.77 -5.17
N GLU A 601 -13.55 -33.64 -6.43
CA GLU A 601 -12.65 -33.73 -7.59
C GLU A 601 -13.10 -32.73 -8.65
N GLN A 602 -12.18 -31.91 -9.13
CA GLN A 602 -12.43 -30.88 -10.16
C GLN A 602 -13.68 -30.00 -9.89
N GLY A 603 -13.86 -29.57 -8.65
CA GLY A 603 -14.96 -28.70 -8.27
C GLY A 603 -16.33 -29.39 -8.15
N GLN A 604 -16.40 -30.71 -8.11
CA GLN A 604 -17.63 -31.48 -7.94
C GLN A 604 -17.53 -32.43 -6.74
N ILE A 605 -18.66 -32.72 -6.09
CA ILE A 605 -18.74 -33.77 -5.06
C ILE A 605 -18.99 -35.10 -5.77
N ILE A 606 -18.00 -35.97 -5.78
CA ILE A 606 -18.07 -37.30 -6.46
C ILE A 606 -18.53 -38.41 -5.53
N GLU A 607 -18.26 -38.29 -4.21
CA GLU A 607 -18.68 -39.27 -3.22
C GLU A 607 -19.15 -38.57 -1.93
N ARG A 608 -20.16 -39.17 -1.29
CA ARG A 608 -20.64 -38.75 0.04
C ARG A 608 -21.01 -39.95 0.87
N GLY A 609 -20.51 -40.03 2.09
CA GLY A 609 -20.83 -41.10 3.03
C GLY A 609 -20.03 -41.01 4.32
N ASN A 610 -20.16 -41.99 5.18
CA ASN A 610 -19.26 -42.15 6.33
C ASN A 610 -18.03 -43.04 5.94
N HIS A 611 -17.04 -43.07 6.82
CA HIS A 611 -15.81 -43.81 6.61
C HIS A 611 -16.06 -45.28 6.20
N LYS A 612 -16.94 -46.01 6.88
CA LYS A 612 -17.24 -47.44 6.61
C LYS A 612 -17.90 -47.62 5.25
N THR A 613 -18.89 -46.78 4.92
CA THR A 613 -19.62 -46.85 3.66
C THR A 613 -18.71 -46.60 2.48
N LEU A 614 -17.88 -45.53 2.54
CA LEU A 614 -16.98 -45.17 1.43
C LEU A 614 -15.86 -46.20 1.23
N LEU A 615 -15.34 -46.82 2.29
CA LEU A 615 -14.39 -47.94 2.15
C LEU A 615 -15.00 -49.16 1.45
N THR A 616 -16.28 -49.45 1.73
CA THR A 616 -16.98 -50.58 1.10
C THR A 616 -17.24 -50.35 -0.39
N GLN A 617 -17.47 -49.09 -0.78
CA GLN A 617 -17.68 -48.69 -2.19
C GLN A 617 -16.42 -48.79 -3.05
N LYS A 618 -15.23 -48.84 -2.44
CA LYS A 618 -13.92 -48.92 -3.13
C LYS A 618 -13.72 -47.85 -4.21
N GLY A 619 -14.29 -46.68 -4.03
CA GLY A 619 -14.20 -45.54 -4.91
C GLY A 619 -12.93 -44.67 -4.69
N LYS A 620 -13.02 -43.39 -4.98
CA LYS A 620 -11.90 -42.45 -4.84
C LYS A 620 -11.44 -42.31 -3.39
N TYR A 621 -12.36 -42.30 -2.43
CA TYR A 621 -12.02 -42.28 -1.00
C TYR A 621 -11.16 -43.48 -0.60
N TYR A 622 -11.50 -44.67 -1.09
CA TYR A 622 -10.72 -45.87 -0.82
C TYR A 622 -9.30 -45.75 -1.36
N GLN A 623 -9.14 -45.18 -2.58
CA GLN A 623 -7.82 -44.98 -3.18
C GLN A 623 -6.98 -43.97 -2.39
N LEU A 624 -7.58 -42.88 -1.93
CA LEU A 624 -6.93 -41.86 -1.06
C LEU A 624 -6.53 -42.49 0.29
N TYR A 625 -7.42 -43.28 0.89
CA TYR A 625 -7.17 -43.91 2.18
C TYR A 625 -6.08 -44.99 2.15
N THR A 626 -5.99 -45.78 1.07
CA THR A 626 -5.02 -46.84 0.91
C THR A 626 -3.67 -46.38 0.34
N GLY A 627 -3.51 -45.07 0.10
CA GLY A 627 -2.29 -44.50 -0.46
C GLY A 627 -2.08 -44.80 -1.96
N GLN A 628 -3.11 -45.26 -2.66
CA GLN A 628 -3.08 -45.45 -4.12
C GLN A 628 -3.25 -44.15 -4.90
N SER A 629 -3.66 -43.08 -4.23
CA SER A 629 -3.62 -41.71 -4.73
C SER A 629 -3.34 -40.72 -3.58
N GLU A 630 -2.73 -39.56 -3.88
CA GLU A 630 -2.33 -38.59 -2.87
C GLU A 630 -3.52 -37.78 -2.33
N LEU A 631 -3.50 -37.49 -1.02
CA LEU A 631 -4.47 -36.66 -0.32
C LEU A 631 -4.23 -35.14 -0.53
N SER A 632 -3.06 -34.76 -1.02
CA SER A 632 -2.61 -33.39 -1.15
C SER A 632 -2.80 -32.80 -2.52
#